data_2025d489697b7f440dfa91aaaaa798ab
#
_entry.id   2025d489697b7f440dfa91aaaaa798ab
#
_cell.length_a   1.000
_cell.length_b   1.000
_cell.length_c   1.000
_cell.angle_alpha   90.00
_cell.angle_beta   90.00
_cell.angle_gamma   90.00
#
_symmetry.space_group_name_H-M   'P 1'
#
loop_
_entity.id
_entity.type
_entity.pdbx_description
1 polymer ?
#
loop_
_entity_poly.entity_id
_entity_poly.type
_entity_poly.pdbx_seq_one_letter_code
_entity_poly.pdbx_strand_id
1 'polypeptide(L)'
;SPAEAKKRGSKSVVRRDVVRLVTPGTLTEDSLLEPRQHNFLAAFSKVRDAYALAWVDISTGVLCVSPLALVQLGPELARLQPSEVVLSSSVYEELSEIFEDAGVPTTSLGVAAFDSAAAEKRIKSLFDVGALEAFGNFDRAETSALGAIIEYLDITQKGRLPMLRPPARNASSKVMQIDAATRRNLEITQALSGGRAGSLLATIDCTVTAAGGRLLEQRLSAPSLQLDVIENRQSLIDLMLSSPNEMRALRDMLKAVPDLDRALSRLSLERGGPRDIANIRDGLEQAKDMDPLLDRLDLKPALETLNASFTGHDALIEFL
;
A
#
# COMPACT_ATOMS: atom_id res chain seq x y z
N SER A 1 -17.34 28.48 3.06
CA SER A 1 -16.44 28.38 4.22
C SER A 1 -17.01 29.17 5.41
N PRO A 2 -16.56 28.92 6.68
CA PRO A 2 -16.96 29.74 7.84
C PRO A 2 -16.69 31.24 7.66
N ALA A 3 -15.67 31.58 6.88
CA ALA A 3 -15.32 32.97 6.56
C ALA A 3 -16.33 33.63 5.60
N GLU A 4 -16.91 32.88 4.67
CA GLU A 4 -17.97 33.40 3.76
C GLU A 4 -19.31 33.53 4.47
N ALA A 5 -19.64 32.65 5.43
CA ALA A 5 -20.83 32.75 6.26
C ALA A 5 -20.77 33.99 7.16
N LYS A 6 -19.57 34.33 7.72
CA LYS A 6 -19.37 35.58 8.48
C LYS A 6 -19.58 36.84 7.63
N LYS A 7 -19.22 36.84 6.35
CA LYS A 7 -19.41 37.96 5.42
C LYS A 7 -20.89 38.18 5.01
N ARG A 8 -21.72 37.13 5.09
CA ARG A 8 -23.14 37.18 4.69
C ARG A 8 -24.14 37.47 5.82
N GLY A 9 -23.65 37.65 7.06
CA GLY A 9 -24.44 38.00 8.23
C GLY A 9 -25.02 36.81 8.99
N SER A 10 -25.44 37.01 10.24
CA SER A 10 -25.80 35.96 11.21
C SER A 10 -27.00 35.06 10.85
N LYS A 11 -27.68 35.31 9.73
CA LYS A 11 -28.82 34.50 9.23
C LYS A 11 -28.49 33.61 8.04
N SER A 12 -27.22 33.55 7.58
CA SER A 12 -26.88 32.70 6.47
C SER A 12 -26.65 31.26 6.93
N VAL A 13 -27.40 30.32 6.39
CA VAL A 13 -27.24 28.89 6.61
C VAL A 13 -25.89 28.48 5.96
N VAL A 14 -24.99 27.87 6.75
CA VAL A 14 -23.76 27.30 6.23
C VAL A 14 -24.12 26.15 5.29
N ARG A 15 -23.69 26.25 4.04
CA ARG A 15 -23.88 25.15 3.07
C ARG A 15 -23.05 23.96 3.56
N ARG A 16 -23.73 22.84 3.80
CA ARG A 16 -23.10 21.56 4.13
C ARG A 16 -23.04 20.73 2.87
N ASP A 17 -21.92 20.08 2.65
CA ASP A 17 -21.72 19.16 1.54
C ASP A 17 -20.96 17.92 2.02
N VAL A 18 -21.13 16.79 1.33
CA VAL A 18 -20.37 15.58 1.60
C VAL A 18 -18.97 15.75 1.02
N VAL A 19 -17.96 15.79 1.89
CA VAL A 19 -16.57 16.02 1.51
C VAL A 19 -15.91 14.71 1.07
N ARG A 20 -16.31 13.60 1.69
CA ARG A 20 -15.85 12.24 1.37
C ARG A 20 -16.78 11.19 1.98
N LEU A 21 -16.66 9.96 1.52
CA LEU A 21 -17.17 8.76 2.17
C LEU A 21 -15.99 8.02 2.83
N VAL A 22 -16.14 7.63 4.07
CA VAL A 22 -15.11 6.86 4.80
C VAL A 22 -15.57 5.42 4.87
N THR A 23 -14.78 4.51 4.35
CA THR A 23 -15.02 3.07 4.36
C THR A 23 -13.80 2.36 4.96
N PRO A 24 -13.90 1.10 5.38
CA PRO A 24 -12.77 0.39 5.99
C PRO A 24 -11.50 0.41 5.14
N GLY A 25 -11.61 0.29 3.80
CA GLY A 25 -10.49 0.31 2.86
C GLY A 25 -9.96 1.71 2.52
N THR A 26 -10.65 2.79 2.92
CA THR A 26 -10.31 4.16 2.53
C THR A 26 -9.86 5.05 3.70
N LEU A 27 -9.40 4.45 4.79
CA LEU A 27 -8.85 5.15 5.94
C LEU A 27 -7.50 5.80 5.63
N THR A 28 -7.29 7.03 6.09
CA THR A 28 -6.03 7.79 5.95
C THR A 28 -5.57 8.45 7.24
N GLU A 29 -6.40 8.46 8.27
CA GLU A 29 -6.10 9.04 9.56
C GLU A 29 -5.18 8.13 10.39
N ASP A 30 -4.04 8.65 10.85
CA ASP A 30 -3.08 7.91 11.67
C ASP A 30 -3.70 7.31 12.94
N SER A 31 -4.68 7.99 13.53
CA SER A 31 -5.37 7.51 14.73
C SER A 31 -6.25 6.27 14.50
N LEU A 32 -6.57 5.96 13.26
CA LEU A 32 -7.42 4.83 12.85
C LEU A 32 -6.61 3.72 12.17
N LEU A 33 -5.34 3.97 11.86
CA LEU A 33 -4.47 3.04 11.15
C LEU A 33 -3.42 2.44 12.09
N GLU A 34 -3.20 1.13 11.98
CA GLU A 34 -2.04 0.50 12.60
C GLU A 34 -0.76 0.92 11.87
N PRO A 35 0.23 1.51 12.56
CA PRO A 35 1.43 2.05 11.90
C PRO A 35 2.23 1.00 11.13
N ARG A 36 2.27 -0.24 11.63
CA ARG A 36 3.08 -1.34 11.12
C ARG A 36 2.33 -2.29 10.19
N GLN A 37 1.08 -1.98 9.83
CA GLN A 37 0.25 -2.76 8.92
C GLN A 37 -0.23 -1.91 7.75
N HIS A 38 -0.42 -2.56 6.61
CA HIS A 38 -1.14 -1.97 5.49
C HIS A 38 -2.64 -1.98 5.73
N ASN A 39 -3.34 -0.99 5.18
CA ASN A 39 -4.80 -0.96 5.12
C ASN A 39 -5.23 -1.13 3.66
N PHE A 40 -5.38 -2.37 3.21
CA PHE A 40 -5.68 -2.63 1.81
C PHE A 40 -7.17 -2.50 1.50
N LEU A 41 -7.46 -1.68 0.49
CA LEU A 41 -8.66 -1.78 -0.32
C LEU A 41 -8.35 -2.67 -1.52
N ALA A 42 -9.15 -3.69 -1.77
CA ALA A 42 -8.98 -4.56 -2.93
C ALA A 42 -10.15 -4.45 -3.90
N ALA A 43 -9.95 -4.82 -5.16
CA ALA A 43 -11.01 -5.01 -6.15
C ALA A 43 -10.76 -6.33 -6.89
N PHE A 44 -11.77 -7.16 -6.96
CA PHE A 44 -11.72 -8.41 -7.70
C PHE A 44 -12.55 -8.29 -8.98
N SER A 45 -11.95 -8.66 -10.09
CA SER A 45 -12.59 -8.62 -11.39
C SER A 45 -12.62 -10.00 -12.05
N LYS A 46 -13.68 -10.23 -12.83
CA LYS A 46 -13.87 -11.37 -13.71
C LYS A 46 -14.16 -10.85 -15.11
N VAL A 47 -13.31 -11.20 -16.07
CA VAL A 47 -13.52 -10.89 -17.48
C VAL A 47 -13.45 -12.19 -18.26
N ARG A 48 -14.60 -12.72 -18.67
CA ARG A 48 -14.74 -14.09 -19.21
C ARG A 48 -14.22 -15.13 -18.23
N ASP A 49 -13.16 -15.87 -18.60
CA ASP A 49 -12.54 -16.91 -17.78
C ASP A 49 -11.26 -16.42 -17.06
N ALA A 50 -10.94 -15.13 -17.17
CA ALA A 50 -9.79 -14.52 -16.51
C ALA A 50 -10.24 -13.80 -15.25
N TYR A 51 -9.47 -13.97 -14.18
CA TYR A 51 -9.68 -13.31 -12.89
C TYR A 51 -8.46 -12.51 -12.48
N ALA A 52 -8.69 -11.39 -11.82
CA ALA A 52 -7.63 -10.59 -11.24
C ALA A 52 -8.05 -9.97 -9.91
N LEU A 53 -7.09 -9.84 -9.01
CA LEU A 53 -7.22 -9.10 -7.77
C LEU A 53 -6.25 -7.91 -7.81
N ALA A 54 -6.77 -6.69 -7.72
CA ALA A 54 -5.97 -5.50 -7.49
C ALA A 54 -6.14 -5.05 -6.04
N TRP A 55 -5.13 -4.39 -5.49
CA TRP A 55 -5.21 -3.82 -4.14
C TRP A 55 -4.40 -2.55 -4.02
N VAL A 56 -4.85 -1.67 -3.17
CA VAL A 56 -4.24 -0.37 -2.89
C VAL A 56 -4.20 -0.11 -1.40
N ASP A 57 -3.11 0.46 -0.91
CA ASP A 57 -3.07 1.13 0.38
C ASP A 57 -2.98 2.64 0.13
N ILE A 58 -4.08 3.33 0.30
CA ILE A 58 -4.17 4.77 0.02
C ILE A 58 -3.32 5.61 0.98
N SER A 59 -2.97 5.06 2.14
CA SER A 59 -2.12 5.74 3.12
C SER A 59 -0.64 5.74 2.73
N THR A 60 -0.23 4.83 1.84
CA THR A 60 1.17 4.69 1.38
C THR A 60 1.33 4.85 -0.13
N GLY A 61 0.22 4.92 -0.86
CA GLY A 61 0.19 5.00 -2.31
C GLY A 61 0.52 3.69 -3.03
N VAL A 62 0.72 2.58 -2.33
CA VAL A 62 1.01 1.27 -2.95
C VAL A 62 -0.19 0.79 -3.74
N LEU A 63 0.00 0.48 -5.02
CA LEU A 63 -1.01 -0.05 -5.94
C LEU A 63 -0.46 -1.28 -6.65
N CYS A 64 -1.11 -2.41 -6.48
CA CYS A 64 -0.67 -3.69 -7.04
C CYS A 64 -1.84 -4.42 -7.72
N VAL A 65 -1.50 -5.35 -8.62
CA VAL A 65 -2.45 -6.25 -9.25
C VAL A 65 -1.81 -7.63 -9.48
N SER A 66 -2.62 -8.67 -9.37
CA SER A 66 -2.22 -10.05 -9.67
C SER A 66 -3.31 -10.75 -10.48
N PRO A 67 -2.97 -11.36 -11.61
CA PRO A 67 -3.85 -12.35 -12.22
C PRO A 67 -3.87 -13.59 -11.33
N LEU A 68 -5.00 -14.26 -11.23
CA LEU A 68 -5.15 -15.45 -10.39
C LEU A 68 -6.16 -16.44 -10.98
N ALA A 69 -6.02 -17.71 -10.63
CA ALA A 69 -7.08 -18.67 -10.82
C ALA A 69 -8.10 -18.56 -9.66
N LEU A 70 -9.36 -18.87 -9.88
CA LEU A 70 -10.40 -18.72 -8.85
C LEU A 70 -10.06 -19.49 -7.55
N VAL A 71 -9.42 -20.66 -7.66
CA VAL A 71 -8.95 -21.45 -6.51
C VAL A 71 -7.91 -20.72 -5.64
N GLN A 72 -7.22 -19.74 -6.19
CA GLN A 72 -6.22 -18.94 -5.48
C GLN A 72 -6.83 -17.75 -4.74
N LEU A 73 -8.11 -17.42 -4.97
CA LEU A 73 -8.74 -16.25 -4.39
C LEU A 73 -8.74 -16.31 -2.86
N GLY A 74 -9.19 -17.40 -2.26
CA GLY A 74 -9.17 -17.58 -0.80
C GLY A 74 -7.77 -17.43 -0.18
N PRO A 75 -6.74 -18.16 -0.67
CA PRO A 75 -5.34 -17.93 -0.25
C PRO A 75 -4.85 -16.49 -0.38
N GLU A 76 -5.19 -15.79 -1.47
CA GLU A 76 -4.78 -14.39 -1.66
C GLU A 76 -5.51 -13.43 -0.72
N LEU A 77 -6.80 -13.63 -0.46
CA LEU A 77 -7.54 -12.87 0.56
C LEU A 77 -6.94 -13.09 1.95
N ALA A 78 -6.61 -14.33 2.30
CA ALA A 78 -5.97 -14.66 3.57
C ALA A 78 -4.55 -14.07 3.69
N ARG A 79 -3.83 -13.91 2.58
CA ARG A 79 -2.50 -13.27 2.53
C ARG A 79 -2.57 -11.76 2.68
N LEU A 80 -3.48 -11.13 1.95
CA LEU A 80 -3.61 -9.66 1.90
C LEU A 80 -4.37 -9.11 3.09
N GLN A 81 -5.34 -9.87 3.61
CA GLN A 81 -6.26 -9.44 4.66
C GLN A 81 -6.85 -8.04 4.37
N PRO A 82 -7.47 -7.83 3.20
CA PRO A 82 -7.96 -6.53 2.84
C PRO A 82 -9.06 -6.09 3.80
N SER A 83 -9.07 -4.81 4.16
CA SER A 83 -10.11 -4.23 5.01
C SER A 83 -11.45 -4.10 4.27
N GLU A 84 -11.40 -4.11 2.93
CA GLU A 84 -12.58 -4.02 2.08
C GLU A 84 -12.26 -4.57 0.69
N VAL A 85 -13.23 -5.27 0.07
CA VAL A 85 -13.15 -5.72 -1.32
C VAL A 85 -14.31 -5.15 -2.14
N VAL A 86 -13.97 -4.55 -3.26
CA VAL A 86 -14.93 -4.02 -4.23
C VAL A 86 -15.18 -5.06 -5.31
N LEU A 87 -16.46 -5.34 -5.57
CA LEU A 87 -16.92 -6.33 -6.54
C LEU A 87 -17.91 -5.68 -7.53
N SER A 88 -18.00 -6.21 -8.76
CA SER A 88 -19.15 -5.88 -9.59
C SER A 88 -20.40 -6.57 -9.04
N SER A 89 -21.58 -5.98 -9.27
CA SER A 89 -22.85 -6.57 -8.82
C SER A 89 -23.04 -8.01 -9.31
N SER A 90 -22.63 -8.31 -10.55
CA SER A 90 -22.70 -9.67 -11.11
C SER A 90 -21.76 -10.67 -10.44
N VAL A 91 -20.54 -10.24 -10.09
CA VAL A 91 -19.56 -11.09 -9.38
C VAL A 91 -19.99 -11.29 -7.92
N TYR A 92 -20.57 -10.27 -7.31
CA TYR A 92 -21.11 -10.37 -5.96
C TYR A 92 -22.20 -11.47 -5.87
N GLU A 93 -23.15 -11.46 -6.80
CA GLU A 93 -24.21 -12.48 -6.87
C GLU A 93 -23.67 -13.92 -7.09
N GLU A 94 -22.53 -14.05 -7.78
CA GLU A 94 -21.95 -15.37 -8.13
C GLU A 94 -21.02 -15.92 -7.06
N LEU A 95 -20.23 -15.05 -6.38
CA LEU A 95 -19.07 -15.44 -5.58
C LEU A 95 -19.09 -14.89 -4.13
N SER A 96 -20.20 -14.32 -3.66
CA SER A 96 -20.27 -13.71 -2.31
C SER A 96 -19.83 -14.67 -1.20
N GLU A 97 -20.18 -15.98 -1.31
CA GLU A 97 -19.83 -16.99 -0.32
C GLU A 97 -18.30 -17.07 -0.05
N ILE A 98 -17.47 -16.92 -1.09
CA ILE A 98 -16.01 -16.98 -0.93
C ILE A 98 -15.49 -15.80 -0.07
N PHE A 99 -16.09 -14.63 -0.24
CA PHE A 99 -15.69 -13.44 0.53
C PHE A 99 -16.27 -13.48 1.95
N GLU A 100 -17.47 -14.02 2.12
CA GLU A 100 -18.09 -14.25 3.43
C GLU A 100 -17.28 -15.27 4.26
N ASP A 101 -16.87 -16.39 3.64
CA ASP A 101 -16.00 -17.40 4.26
C ASP A 101 -14.64 -16.81 4.65
N ALA A 102 -14.12 -15.88 3.85
CA ALA A 102 -12.89 -15.17 4.16
C ALA A 102 -13.07 -14.09 5.25
N GLY A 103 -14.32 -13.77 5.64
CA GLY A 103 -14.63 -12.73 6.63
C GLY A 103 -14.29 -11.32 6.19
N VAL A 104 -14.25 -11.05 4.87
CA VAL A 104 -13.84 -9.76 4.32
C VAL A 104 -15.07 -8.92 3.95
N PRO A 105 -15.18 -7.67 4.44
CA PRO A 105 -16.24 -6.76 4.03
C PRO A 105 -16.21 -6.49 2.52
N THR A 106 -17.36 -6.58 1.89
CA THR A 106 -17.51 -6.37 0.43
C THR A 106 -18.40 -5.18 0.12
N THR A 107 -18.03 -4.46 -0.94
CA THR A 107 -18.83 -3.35 -1.49
C THR A 107 -19.12 -3.62 -2.96
N SER A 108 -20.40 -3.58 -3.33
CA SER A 108 -20.83 -3.78 -4.73
C SER A 108 -20.81 -2.46 -5.50
N LEU A 109 -20.19 -2.46 -6.68
CA LEU A 109 -20.26 -1.40 -7.68
C LEU A 109 -21.02 -1.85 -8.92
N GLY A 110 -21.55 -0.86 -9.66
CA GLY A 110 -22.14 -1.12 -10.99
C GLY A 110 -21.11 -1.75 -11.95
N VAL A 111 -21.57 -2.63 -12.84
CA VAL A 111 -20.73 -3.35 -13.81
C VAL A 111 -19.87 -2.39 -14.67
N ALA A 112 -20.37 -1.18 -14.94
CA ALA A 112 -19.65 -0.15 -15.72
C ALA A 112 -18.31 0.27 -15.07
N ALA A 113 -18.17 0.18 -13.75
CA ALA A 113 -16.91 0.48 -13.05
C ALA A 113 -15.80 -0.51 -13.42
N PHE A 114 -16.18 -1.72 -13.84
CA PHE A 114 -15.30 -2.81 -14.23
C PHE A 114 -15.10 -2.94 -15.76
N ASP A 115 -15.56 -1.95 -16.54
CA ASP A 115 -15.29 -1.95 -17.98
C ASP A 115 -13.79 -1.70 -18.24
N SER A 116 -13.12 -2.65 -18.91
CA SER A 116 -11.67 -2.60 -19.11
C SER A 116 -11.22 -1.46 -20.03
N ALA A 117 -12.04 -1.02 -20.98
CA ALA A 117 -11.68 0.10 -21.85
C ALA A 117 -11.81 1.45 -21.14
N ALA A 118 -12.84 1.60 -20.31
CA ALA A 118 -12.97 2.77 -19.43
C ALA A 118 -11.87 2.78 -18.35
N ALA A 119 -11.54 1.62 -17.78
CA ALA A 119 -10.45 1.44 -16.82
C ALA A 119 -9.10 1.88 -17.38
N GLU A 120 -8.76 1.46 -18.59
CA GLU A 120 -7.53 1.87 -19.28
C GLU A 120 -7.43 3.40 -19.40
N LYS A 121 -8.52 4.07 -19.78
CA LYS A 121 -8.55 5.54 -19.87
C LYS A 121 -8.34 6.20 -18.51
N ARG A 122 -8.97 5.68 -17.44
CA ARG A 122 -8.80 6.20 -16.08
C ARG A 122 -7.36 6.08 -15.60
N ILE A 123 -6.73 4.90 -15.81
CA ILE A 123 -5.34 4.64 -15.40
C ILE A 123 -4.40 5.59 -16.16
N LYS A 124 -4.55 5.69 -17.49
CA LYS A 124 -3.76 6.61 -18.31
C LYS A 124 -3.90 8.06 -17.86
N SER A 125 -5.11 8.50 -17.56
CA SER A 125 -5.37 9.86 -17.08
C SER A 125 -4.77 10.12 -15.70
N LEU A 126 -4.84 9.13 -14.79
CA LEU A 126 -4.31 9.26 -13.43
C LEU A 126 -2.79 9.41 -13.42
N PHE A 127 -2.09 8.64 -14.25
CA PHE A 127 -0.63 8.61 -14.29
C PHE A 127 -0.02 9.48 -15.41
N ASP A 128 -0.85 10.19 -16.17
CA ASP A 128 -0.43 11.02 -17.31
C ASP A 128 0.47 10.28 -18.32
N VAL A 129 0.03 9.06 -18.71
CA VAL A 129 0.76 8.20 -19.64
C VAL A 129 -0.04 7.93 -20.91
N GLY A 130 0.65 7.82 -22.04
CA GLY A 130 0.03 7.49 -23.33
C GLY A 130 -0.39 6.03 -23.46
N ALA A 131 0.32 5.12 -22.76
CA ALA A 131 0.12 3.68 -22.89
C ALA A 131 0.36 2.98 -21.53
N LEU A 132 -0.40 1.89 -21.26
CA LEU A 132 -0.24 1.12 -20.00
C LEU A 132 1.01 0.24 -20.00
N GLU A 133 1.56 -0.05 -21.15
CA GLU A 133 2.78 -0.84 -21.33
C GLU A 133 3.98 -0.22 -20.60
N ALA A 134 3.93 1.09 -20.29
CA ALA A 134 4.92 1.75 -19.44
C ALA A 134 5.02 1.11 -18.02
N PHE A 135 3.94 0.50 -17.55
CA PHE A 135 3.87 -0.15 -16.22
C PHE A 135 3.89 -1.69 -16.32
N GLY A 136 3.78 -2.24 -17.53
CA GLY A 136 3.75 -3.66 -17.82
C GLY A 136 2.56 -4.09 -18.67
N ASN A 137 2.57 -5.34 -19.10
CA ASN A 137 1.49 -5.90 -19.91
C ASN A 137 0.38 -6.44 -18.98
N PHE A 138 -0.64 -5.64 -18.74
CA PHE A 138 -1.83 -6.06 -18.00
C PHE A 138 -2.86 -6.67 -18.94
N ASP A 139 -3.48 -7.77 -18.53
CA ASP A 139 -4.64 -8.31 -19.23
C ASP A 139 -5.92 -7.50 -18.93
N ARG A 140 -7.03 -7.87 -19.57
CA ARG A 140 -8.30 -7.16 -19.39
C ARG A 140 -8.87 -7.28 -17.97
N ALA A 141 -8.66 -8.41 -17.31
CA ALA A 141 -9.14 -8.60 -15.93
C ALA A 141 -8.29 -7.75 -14.96
N GLU A 142 -6.97 -7.73 -15.13
CA GLU A 142 -6.05 -6.89 -14.36
C GLU A 142 -6.39 -5.40 -14.54
N THR A 143 -6.56 -4.95 -15.79
CA THR A 143 -6.93 -3.56 -16.10
C THR A 143 -8.28 -3.19 -15.49
N SER A 144 -9.27 -4.09 -15.58
CA SER A 144 -10.60 -3.92 -14.99
C SER A 144 -10.54 -3.75 -13.47
N ALA A 145 -9.76 -4.61 -12.77
CA ALA A 145 -9.60 -4.54 -11.32
C ALA A 145 -8.94 -3.23 -10.86
N LEU A 146 -7.86 -2.82 -11.55
CA LEU A 146 -7.19 -1.54 -11.30
C LEU A 146 -8.13 -0.35 -11.51
N GLY A 147 -8.88 -0.37 -12.61
CA GLY A 147 -9.85 0.69 -12.93
C GLY A 147 -10.99 0.79 -11.93
N ALA A 148 -11.44 -0.34 -11.39
CA ALA A 148 -12.48 -0.38 -10.35
C ALA A 148 -12.00 0.25 -9.04
N ILE A 149 -10.74 0.03 -8.64
CA ILE A 149 -10.12 0.72 -7.49
C ILE A 149 -10.15 2.24 -7.72
N ILE A 150 -9.67 2.71 -8.87
CA ILE A 150 -9.59 4.15 -9.16
C ILE A 150 -10.99 4.77 -9.16
N GLU A 151 -11.98 4.11 -9.77
CA GLU A 151 -13.37 4.56 -9.75
C GLU A 151 -13.93 4.63 -8.32
N TYR A 152 -13.67 3.62 -7.51
CA TYR A 152 -14.12 3.59 -6.12
C TYR A 152 -13.48 4.71 -5.29
N LEU A 153 -12.19 4.95 -5.50
CA LEU A 153 -11.49 6.06 -4.85
C LEU A 153 -12.04 7.41 -5.32
N ASP A 154 -12.33 7.59 -6.60
CA ASP A 154 -12.94 8.82 -7.13
C ASP A 154 -14.29 9.10 -6.47
N ILE A 155 -15.15 8.09 -6.37
CA ILE A 155 -16.45 8.18 -5.70
C ILE A 155 -16.29 8.52 -4.21
N THR A 156 -15.44 7.81 -3.49
CA THR A 156 -15.30 7.93 -2.03
C THR A 156 -14.56 9.20 -1.63
N GLN A 157 -13.55 9.61 -2.39
CA GLN A 157 -12.74 10.80 -2.13
C GLN A 157 -13.28 12.06 -2.85
N LYS A 158 -14.41 11.94 -3.57
CA LYS A 158 -15.08 13.07 -4.25
C LYS A 158 -14.16 13.80 -5.23
N GLY A 159 -13.50 13.07 -6.10
CA GLY A 159 -12.60 13.58 -7.13
C GLY A 159 -11.19 13.96 -6.64
N ARG A 160 -10.87 13.75 -5.37
CA ARG A 160 -9.54 13.99 -4.80
C ARG A 160 -8.82 12.66 -4.65
N LEU A 161 -8.19 12.22 -5.73
CA LEU A 161 -7.46 10.96 -5.71
C LEU A 161 -6.18 11.08 -4.89
N PRO A 162 -5.82 10.06 -4.08
CA PRO A 162 -4.55 10.01 -3.39
C PRO A 162 -3.40 9.92 -4.40
N MET A 163 -2.19 10.32 -3.99
CA MET A 163 -1.00 10.07 -4.78
C MET A 163 -0.69 8.57 -4.77
N LEU A 164 -0.99 7.90 -5.89
CA LEU A 164 -0.72 6.48 -6.05
C LEU A 164 0.61 6.27 -6.78
N ARG A 165 1.32 5.23 -6.39
CA ARG A 165 2.48 4.74 -7.15
C ARG A 165 2.00 4.05 -8.42
N PRO A 166 2.82 4.02 -9.49
CA PRO A 166 2.52 3.22 -10.66
C PRO A 166 2.14 1.78 -10.29
N PRO A 167 1.13 1.18 -10.97
CA PRO A 167 0.67 -0.14 -10.63
C PRO A 167 1.75 -1.19 -10.83
N ALA A 168 2.01 -2.00 -9.81
CA ALA A 168 2.96 -3.09 -9.86
C ALA A 168 2.25 -4.42 -10.07
N ARG A 169 2.71 -5.20 -11.06
CA ARG A 169 2.21 -6.55 -11.29
C ARG A 169 2.91 -7.53 -10.36
N ASN A 170 2.15 -8.16 -9.47
CA ASN A 170 2.62 -9.23 -8.61
C ASN A 170 2.27 -10.58 -9.24
N ALA A 171 3.29 -11.33 -9.64
CA ALA A 171 3.06 -12.68 -10.13
C ALA A 171 2.99 -13.65 -8.94
N SER A 172 1.83 -14.27 -8.73
CA SER A 172 1.62 -15.28 -7.68
C SER A 172 2.59 -16.47 -7.79
N SER A 173 3.11 -16.73 -8.99
CA SER A 173 4.14 -17.78 -9.23
C SER A 173 5.52 -17.48 -8.62
N LYS A 174 5.80 -16.25 -8.22
CA LYS A 174 7.09 -15.84 -7.65
C LYS A 174 7.15 -15.98 -6.13
N VAL A 175 6.03 -16.27 -5.48
CA VAL A 175 5.93 -16.38 -4.03
C VAL A 175 5.31 -17.71 -3.62
N MET A 176 5.67 -18.17 -2.41
CA MET A 176 5.12 -19.39 -1.85
C MET A 176 3.62 -19.23 -1.60
N GLN A 177 2.83 -20.12 -2.19
CA GLN A 177 1.40 -20.18 -1.96
C GLN A 177 1.12 -20.91 -0.65
N ILE A 178 0.52 -20.21 0.31
CA ILE A 178 0.16 -20.74 1.62
C ILE A 178 -1.35 -20.56 1.76
N ASP A 179 -2.08 -21.66 1.89
CA ASP A 179 -3.52 -21.62 2.07
C ASP A 179 -3.93 -21.00 3.42
N ALA A 180 -5.18 -20.59 3.54
CA ALA A 180 -5.69 -19.89 4.71
C ALA A 180 -5.57 -20.71 5.98
N ALA A 181 -5.83 -22.03 5.93
CA ALA A 181 -5.78 -22.91 7.09
C ALA A 181 -4.33 -23.10 7.57
N THR A 182 -3.40 -23.34 6.64
CA THR A 182 -1.96 -23.45 6.94
C THR A 182 -1.43 -22.14 7.52
N ARG A 183 -1.76 -20.99 6.92
CA ARG A 183 -1.36 -19.66 7.42
C ARG A 183 -1.83 -19.42 8.85
N ARG A 184 -3.08 -19.77 9.14
CA ARG A 184 -3.68 -19.66 10.48
C ARG A 184 -3.01 -20.60 11.47
N ASN A 185 -2.82 -21.89 11.10
CA ASN A 185 -2.24 -22.90 11.97
C ASN A 185 -0.75 -22.62 12.31
N LEU A 186 -0.02 -21.99 11.39
CA LEU A 186 1.36 -21.55 11.60
C LEU A 186 1.44 -20.21 12.36
N GLU A 187 0.32 -19.57 12.63
CA GLU A 187 0.25 -18.27 13.32
C GLU A 187 1.22 -17.23 12.71
N ILE A 188 1.27 -17.16 11.38
CA ILE A 188 2.30 -16.38 10.68
C ILE A 188 2.22 -14.89 11.05
N THR A 189 1.05 -14.28 10.90
CA THR A 189 0.84 -12.85 11.16
C THR A 189 -0.11 -12.58 12.32
N GLN A 190 -0.95 -13.56 12.66
CA GLN A 190 -1.93 -13.48 13.74
C GLN A 190 -1.92 -14.77 14.55
N ALA A 191 -2.09 -14.65 15.86
CA ALA A 191 -2.22 -15.79 16.75
C ALA A 191 -3.62 -16.44 16.65
N LEU A 192 -3.74 -17.72 17.00
CA LEU A 192 -5.03 -18.43 17.05
C LEU A 192 -6.01 -17.80 18.04
N SER A 193 -5.48 -17.16 19.10
CA SER A 193 -6.27 -16.38 20.07
C SER A 193 -6.79 -15.04 19.53
N GLY A 194 -6.41 -14.68 18.31
CA GLY A 194 -6.70 -13.38 17.69
C GLY A 194 -5.61 -12.33 17.94
N GLY A 195 -5.45 -11.44 16.97
CA GLY A 195 -4.47 -10.35 17.04
C GLY A 195 -3.04 -10.76 16.73
N ARG A 196 -2.14 -9.76 16.72
CA ARG A 196 -0.73 -9.93 16.36
C ARG A 196 0.12 -10.59 17.45
N ALA A 197 -0.20 -10.31 18.73
CA ALA A 197 0.57 -10.82 19.86
C ALA A 197 0.54 -12.35 19.91
N GLY A 198 1.71 -12.99 20.01
CA GLY A 198 1.86 -14.45 19.97
C GLY A 198 2.11 -15.03 18.57
N SER A 199 1.98 -14.25 17.51
CA SER A 199 2.31 -14.71 16.15
C SER A 199 3.82 -14.80 15.90
N LEU A 200 4.20 -15.53 14.85
CA LEU A 200 5.59 -15.55 14.35
C LEU A 200 6.07 -14.13 14.04
N LEU A 201 5.25 -13.33 13.35
CA LEU A 201 5.58 -11.94 13.03
C LEU A 201 5.89 -11.12 14.30
N ALA A 202 5.06 -11.23 15.35
CA ALA A 202 5.30 -10.49 16.58
C ALA A 202 6.60 -10.91 17.28
N THR A 203 6.95 -12.20 17.17
CA THR A 203 8.15 -12.75 17.81
C THR A 203 9.44 -12.27 17.14
N ILE A 204 9.45 -12.14 15.79
CA ILE A 204 10.66 -11.75 15.03
C ILE A 204 10.72 -10.27 14.71
N ASP A 205 9.66 -9.49 14.94
CA ASP A 205 9.62 -8.06 14.59
C ASP A 205 10.51 -7.23 15.50
N CYS A 206 11.74 -7.02 15.04
CA CYS A 206 12.71 -6.09 15.64
C CYS A 206 12.87 -4.81 14.80
N THR A 207 11.93 -4.51 13.90
CA THR A 207 11.99 -3.30 13.07
C THR A 207 11.85 -2.04 13.92
N VAL A 208 12.49 -0.95 13.47
CA VAL A 208 12.51 0.34 14.22
C VAL A 208 11.67 1.41 13.54
N THR A 209 11.19 1.15 12.31
CA THR A 209 10.31 2.07 11.55
C THR A 209 8.97 1.42 11.25
N ALA A 210 7.94 2.23 11.07
CA ALA A 210 6.61 1.75 10.63
C ALA A 210 6.68 1.08 9.24
N ALA A 211 7.36 1.71 8.29
CA ALA A 211 7.57 1.15 6.94
C ALA A 211 8.32 -0.18 6.97
N GLY A 212 9.36 -0.31 7.83
CA GLY A 212 10.08 -1.57 8.04
C GLY A 212 9.17 -2.68 8.58
N GLY A 213 8.26 -2.36 9.51
CA GLY A 213 7.26 -3.30 10.02
C GLY A 213 6.31 -3.80 8.93
N ARG A 214 5.80 -2.90 8.10
CA ARG A 214 4.95 -3.25 6.94
C ARG A 214 5.70 -4.15 5.94
N LEU A 215 6.95 -3.83 5.64
CA LEU A 215 7.78 -4.63 4.74
C LEU A 215 8.07 -6.03 5.30
N LEU A 216 8.35 -6.15 6.60
CA LEU A 216 8.57 -7.44 7.27
C LEU A 216 7.31 -8.32 7.18
N GLU A 217 6.15 -7.76 7.51
CA GLU A 217 4.87 -8.45 7.40
C GLU A 217 4.60 -8.91 5.97
N GLN A 218 4.81 -8.06 4.99
CA GLN A 218 4.65 -8.39 3.57
C GLN A 218 5.57 -9.54 3.14
N ARG A 219 6.86 -9.50 3.51
CA ARG A 219 7.84 -10.55 3.18
C ARG A 219 7.53 -11.88 3.86
N LEU A 220 7.09 -11.84 5.10
CA LEU A 220 6.71 -13.05 5.86
C LEU A 220 5.42 -13.67 5.32
N SER A 221 4.47 -12.82 4.91
CA SER A 221 3.19 -13.26 4.32
C SER A 221 3.35 -13.85 2.92
N ALA A 222 4.41 -13.47 2.19
CA ALA A 222 4.67 -13.88 0.81
C ALA A 222 6.16 -14.23 0.62
N PRO A 223 6.65 -15.35 1.18
CA PRO A 223 8.03 -15.77 1.00
C PRO A 223 8.38 -15.94 -0.48
N SER A 224 9.54 -15.41 -0.90
CA SER A 224 9.98 -15.51 -2.29
C SER A 224 10.34 -16.95 -2.67
N LEU A 225 10.03 -17.34 -3.89
CA LEU A 225 10.52 -18.57 -4.54
C LEU A 225 11.69 -18.29 -5.48
N GLN A 226 12.06 -17.03 -5.68
CA GLN A 226 13.15 -16.63 -6.55
C GLN A 226 14.47 -16.71 -5.77
N LEU A 227 15.36 -17.59 -6.22
CA LEU A 227 16.63 -17.87 -5.52
C LEU A 227 17.53 -16.64 -5.44
N ASP A 228 17.65 -15.89 -6.53
CA ASP A 228 18.38 -14.63 -6.61
C ASP A 228 17.90 -13.59 -5.57
N VAL A 229 16.60 -13.47 -5.38
CA VAL A 229 15.99 -12.58 -4.36
C VAL A 229 16.33 -13.06 -2.95
N ILE A 230 16.30 -14.39 -2.72
CA ILE A 230 16.59 -14.98 -1.42
C ILE A 230 18.08 -14.76 -1.08
N GLU A 231 18.98 -15.12 -2.00
CA GLU A 231 20.43 -14.99 -1.84
C GLU A 231 20.85 -13.52 -1.62
N ASN A 232 20.28 -12.59 -2.38
CA ASN A 232 20.55 -11.16 -2.20
C ASN A 232 20.12 -10.68 -0.80
N ARG A 233 18.94 -11.09 -0.31
CA ARG A 233 18.49 -10.75 1.05
C ARG A 233 19.38 -11.34 2.13
N GLN A 234 19.85 -12.58 1.96
CA GLN A 234 20.77 -13.23 2.89
C GLN A 234 22.12 -12.53 2.91
N SER A 235 22.67 -12.19 1.74
CA SER A 235 23.94 -11.46 1.63
C SER A 235 23.90 -10.10 2.34
N LEU A 236 22.77 -9.38 2.23
CA LEU A 236 22.59 -8.12 2.97
C LEU A 236 22.54 -8.34 4.49
N ILE A 237 21.93 -9.42 4.96
CA ILE A 237 21.92 -9.79 6.38
C ILE A 237 23.34 -10.12 6.85
N ASP A 238 24.09 -10.91 6.10
CA ASP A 238 25.46 -11.28 6.44
C ASP A 238 26.39 -10.06 6.52
N LEU A 239 26.22 -9.10 5.59
CA LEU A 239 26.94 -7.84 5.61
C LEU A 239 26.63 -7.03 6.89
N MET A 240 25.38 -6.95 7.28
CA MET A 240 24.98 -6.27 8.53
C MET A 240 25.51 -6.97 9.78
N LEU A 241 25.50 -8.30 9.82
CA LEU A 241 26.03 -9.08 10.93
C LEU A 241 27.55 -8.94 11.06
N SER A 242 28.25 -8.75 9.94
CA SER A 242 29.70 -8.54 9.89
C SER A 242 30.12 -7.14 10.36
N SER A 243 29.16 -6.18 10.43
CA SER A 243 29.40 -4.78 10.77
C SER A 243 28.50 -4.30 11.92
N PRO A 244 28.65 -4.85 13.15
CA PRO A 244 27.69 -4.66 14.24
C PRO A 244 27.63 -3.22 14.77
N ASN A 245 28.70 -2.42 14.64
CA ASN A 245 28.72 -1.03 15.09
C ASN A 245 27.95 -0.15 14.10
N GLU A 246 28.19 -0.32 12.81
CA GLU A 246 27.50 0.37 11.73
C GLU A 246 26.02 -0.02 11.70
N MET A 247 25.69 -1.29 11.90
CA MET A 247 24.31 -1.77 12.03
C MET A 247 23.60 -1.07 13.19
N ARG A 248 24.24 -0.91 14.35
CA ARG A 248 23.66 -0.16 15.48
C ARG A 248 23.44 1.31 15.12
N ALA A 249 24.47 1.95 14.56
CA ALA A 249 24.38 3.36 14.14
C ALA A 249 23.24 3.58 13.14
N LEU A 250 23.12 2.71 12.12
CA LEU A 250 22.03 2.76 11.13
C LEU A 250 20.66 2.59 11.80
N ARG A 251 20.52 1.63 12.72
CA ARG A 251 19.28 1.43 13.46
C ARG A 251 18.89 2.64 14.30
N ASP A 252 19.85 3.31 14.93
CA ASP A 252 19.59 4.50 15.75
C ASP A 252 19.16 5.68 14.86
N MET A 253 19.77 5.88 13.71
CA MET A 253 19.33 6.87 12.72
C MET A 253 17.93 6.56 12.19
N LEU A 254 17.64 5.30 11.85
CA LEU A 254 16.32 4.88 11.36
C LEU A 254 15.19 5.13 12.38
N LYS A 255 15.45 5.12 13.70
CA LYS A 255 14.44 5.45 14.73
C LYS A 255 13.90 6.88 14.61
N ALA A 256 14.71 7.79 14.06
CA ALA A 256 14.34 9.18 13.87
C ALA A 256 13.56 9.41 12.54
N VAL A 257 13.55 8.43 11.64
CA VAL A 257 12.86 8.54 10.33
C VAL A 257 11.35 8.44 10.52
N PRO A 258 10.58 9.48 10.19
CA PRO A 258 9.12 9.45 10.24
C PRO A 258 8.52 8.62 9.09
N ASP A 259 7.20 8.39 9.15
CA ASP A 259 6.47 7.71 8.08
C ASP A 259 6.17 8.67 6.91
N LEU A 260 7.12 8.80 5.99
CA LEU A 260 7.06 9.71 4.85
C LEU A 260 5.91 9.39 3.90
N ASP A 261 5.66 8.11 3.63
CA ASP A 261 4.59 7.68 2.72
C ASP A 261 3.24 8.18 3.22
N ARG A 262 2.95 7.98 4.51
CA ARG A 262 1.68 8.41 5.11
C ARG A 262 1.56 9.93 5.20
N ALA A 263 2.64 10.63 5.52
CA ALA A 263 2.65 12.09 5.52
C ALA A 263 2.38 12.65 4.13
N LEU A 264 3.03 12.12 3.10
CA LEU A 264 2.86 12.54 1.71
C LEU A 264 1.43 12.26 1.20
N SER A 265 0.89 11.07 1.52
CA SER A 265 -0.49 10.73 1.16
C SER A 265 -1.51 11.71 1.78
N ARG A 266 -1.35 12.07 3.06
CA ARG A 266 -2.25 13.06 3.69
C ARG A 266 -2.14 14.44 3.05
N LEU A 267 -0.94 14.88 2.69
CA LEU A 267 -0.74 16.15 1.98
C LEU A 267 -1.39 16.14 0.60
N SER A 268 -1.22 15.06 -0.17
CA SER A 268 -1.81 14.93 -1.51
C SER A 268 -3.35 14.97 -1.50
N LEU A 269 -3.94 14.47 -0.41
CA LEU A 269 -5.38 14.51 -0.18
C LEU A 269 -5.88 15.83 0.43
N GLU A 270 -5.02 16.86 0.57
CA GLU A 270 -5.31 18.13 1.25
C GLU A 270 -5.79 17.94 2.71
N ARG A 271 -5.29 16.90 3.38
CA ARG A 271 -5.59 16.56 4.78
C ARG A 271 -4.37 16.66 5.68
N GLY A 272 -3.21 16.90 5.09
CA GLY A 272 -1.97 17.11 5.81
C GLY A 272 -1.96 18.45 6.54
N GLY A 273 -1.16 18.49 7.59
CA GLY A 273 -0.93 19.68 8.39
C GLY A 273 0.56 20.03 8.49
N PRO A 274 0.91 21.07 9.26
CA PRO A 274 2.32 21.47 9.44
C PRO A 274 3.22 20.34 9.94
N ARG A 275 2.68 19.40 10.74
CA ARG A 275 3.41 18.21 11.21
C ARG A 275 3.80 17.28 10.07
N ASP A 276 2.95 17.13 9.05
CA ASP A 276 3.25 16.27 7.91
C ASP A 276 4.36 16.86 7.04
N ILE A 277 4.35 18.18 6.88
CA ILE A 277 5.43 18.92 6.21
C ILE A 277 6.75 18.75 6.96
N ALA A 278 6.73 18.95 8.27
CA ALA A 278 7.91 18.74 9.12
C ALA A 278 8.42 17.29 9.04
N ASN A 279 7.53 16.29 9.06
CA ASN A 279 7.91 14.89 8.89
C ASN A 279 8.64 14.64 7.55
N ILE A 280 8.19 15.26 6.46
CA ILE A 280 8.86 15.11 5.16
C ILE A 280 10.24 15.75 5.20
N ARG A 281 10.36 16.98 5.72
CA ARG A 281 11.67 17.66 5.89
C ARG A 281 12.62 16.81 6.71
N ASP A 282 12.20 16.43 7.93
CA ASP A 282 13.03 15.68 8.87
C ASP A 282 13.45 14.31 8.28
N GLY A 283 12.56 13.66 7.53
CA GLY A 283 12.87 12.41 6.86
C GLY A 283 13.88 12.53 5.71
N LEU A 284 13.84 13.63 4.96
CA LEU A 284 14.81 13.93 3.90
C LEU A 284 16.18 14.28 4.52
N GLU A 285 16.22 15.03 5.64
CA GLU A 285 17.44 15.30 6.40
C GLU A 285 18.08 13.99 6.90
N GLN A 286 17.27 13.10 7.50
CA GLN A 286 17.76 11.79 7.97
C GLN A 286 18.30 10.93 6.82
N ALA A 287 17.66 10.94 5.65
CA ALA A 287 18.15 10.24 4.47
C ALA A 287 19.54 10.74 4.06
N LYS A 288 19.74 12.05 3.98
CA LYS A 288 21.03 12.68 3.69
C LYS A 288 22.10 12.28 4.72
N ASP A 289 21.76 12.30 6.01
CA ASP A 289 22.69 11.97 7.10
C ASP A 289 23.10 10.48 7.09
N MET A 290 22.25 9.59 6.57
CA MET A 290 22.54 8.15 6.42
C MET A 290 23.52 7.85 5.28
N ASP A 291 23.59 8.68 4.24
CA ASP A 291 24.37 8.41 3.03
C ASP A 291 25.86 8.06 3.30
N PRO A 292 26.62 8.78 4.16
CA PRO A 292 27.99 8.42 4.47
C PRO A 292 28.14 7.08 5.23
N LEU A 293 27.12 6.68 5.98
CA LEU A 293 27.12 5.39 6.68
C LEU A 293 26.87 4.23 5.71
N LEU A 294 25.99 4.42 4.74
CA LEU A 294 25.71 3.44 3.68
C LEU A 294 26.95 3.21 2.80
N ASP A 295 27.74 4.26 2.54
CA ASP A 295 29.04 4.14 1.85
C ASP A 295 30.02 3.25 2.62
N ARG A 296 30.16 3.48 3.93
CA ARG A 296 31.07 2.68 4.78
C ARG A 296 30.67 1.21 4.87
N LEU A 297 29.39 0.91 4.76
CA LEU A 297 28.86 -0.46 4.75
C LEU A 297 28.95 -1.14 3.39
N ASP A 298 29.47 -0.45 2.36
CA ASP A 298 29.44 -0.92 0.97
C ASP A 298 28.05 -1.38 0.50
N LEU A 299 27.02 -0.72 1.03
CA LEU A 299 25.61 -1.01 0.69
C LEU A 299 25.15 -0.36 -0.60
N LYS A 300 25.85 0.69 -1.05
CA LYS A 300 25.45 1.44 -2.26
C LYS A 300 25.31 0.57 -3.51
N PRO A 301 26.17 -0.41 -3.80
CA PRO A 301 25.96 -1.30 -4.94
C PRO A 301 24.68 -2.14 -4.82
N ALA A 302 24.36 -2.61 -3.62
CA ALA A 302 23.14 -3.39 -3.36
C ALA A 302 21.88 -2.53 -3.35
N LEU A 303 22.04 -1.22 -3.20
CA LEU A 303 20.98 -0.21 -3.15
C LEU A 303 21.02 0.73 -4.37
N GLU A 304 21.62 0.33 -5.48
CA GLU A 304 21.84 1.18 -6.68
C GLU A 304 20.57 1.92 -7.12
N THR A 305 19.43 1.26 -7.07
CA THR A 305 18.13 1.87 -7.39
C THR A 305 17.66 2.89 -6.35
N LEU A 306 18.20 2.87 -5.13
CA LEU A 306 17.85 3.76 -4.03
C LEU A 306 18.84 4.91 -3.85
N ASN A 307 20.07 4.80 -4.35
CA ASN A 307 21.13 5.81 -4.15
C ASN A 307 20.73 7.22 -4.58
N ALA A 308 20.02 7.36 -5.69
CA ALA A 308 19.51 8.65 -6.16
C ALA A 308 18.44 9.26 -5.23
N SER A 309 17.89 8.46 -4.31
CA SER A 309 16.81 8.88 -3.40
C SER A 309 17.31 9.40 -2.05
N PHE A 310 18.60 9.27 -1.73
CA PHE A 310 19.15 9.72 -0.44
C PHE A 310 19.69 11.14 -0.46
N THR A 311 20.02 11.67 -1.64
CA THR A 311 20.66 12.98 -1.81
C THR A 311 19.95 13.83 -2.86
N GLY A 312 20.33 15.12 -2.97
CA GLY A 312 19.78 16.03 -3.98
C GLY A 312 18.49 16.75 -3.54
N HIS A 313 18.14 16.70 -2.26
CA HIS A 313 16.90 17.30 -1.73
C HIS A 313 17.14 18.60 -0.95
N ASP A 314 18.36 19.17 -0.96
CA ASP A 314 18.74 20.34 -0.13
C ASP A 314 17.81 21.53 -0.35
N ALA A 315 17.51 21.87 -1.59
CA ALA A 315 16.59 22.97 -1.91
C ALA A 315 15.17 22.74 -1.38
N LEU A 316 14.70 21.49 -1.36
CA LEU A 316 13.39 21.14 -0.82
C LEU A 316 13.40 21.20 0.71
N ILE A 317 14.47 20.74 1.36
CA ILE A 317 14.65 20.78 2.81
C ILE A 317 14.64 22.23 3.30
N GLU A 318 15.34 23.13 2.61
CA GLU A 318 15.36 24.56 2.94
C GLU A 318 14.01 25.24 2.74
N PHE A 319 13.23 24.77 1.79
CA PHE A 319 11.90 25.34 1.48
C PHE A 319 10.83 24.88 2.50
N LEU A 320 10.92 23.66 3.03
CA LEU A 320 9.97 23.07 3.98
C LEU A 320 10.27 23.47 5.44
#